data_0f2ee3061ba629562341a7bef1814c8c
#
_entry.id   0f2ee3061ba629562341a7bef1814c8c
#
_cell.length_a   1.000
_cell.length_b   1.000
_cell.length_c   1.000
_cell.angle_alpha   90.00
_cell.angle_beta   90.00
_cell.angle_gamma   90.00
#
_symmetry.space_group_name_H-M   'P 1'
#
loop_
_entity.id
_entity.type
_entity.pdbx_description
1 polymer ?
#
loop_
_entity_poly.entity_id
_entity_poly.type
_entity_poly.pdbx_seq_one_letter_code
_entity_poly.pdbx_strand_id
1 'polypeptide(L)'
;GGIKVTLESLSFECRQNGLDMIMEGRAGHIGGDFSVMDILITLYFKQMNISPDNLDDPDRDLFVMSKGHSVEAYYAVLAAKGFLDIEDVIKNFSKFGSPYIGHPNNKLPGIEMNSGSLGHGLPVCVGMALANKMDGKTGRVYTVMGDGELAEGSVWEGAMAAGHYKLDNLCAV
;
A
#
# COMPACT_ATOMS: atom_id res chain seq x y z
N GLY A 1 -24.97 18.50 13.93
CA GLY A 1 -24.78 17.19 13.33
C GLY A 1 -23.54 17.23 12.47
N GLY A 2 -22.45 16.59 12.95
CA GLY A 2 -21.24 16.46 12.14
C GLY A 2 -21.52 15.55 10.94
N ILE A 3 -20.94 15.88 9.79
CA ILE A 3 -20.97 15.04 8.59
C ILE A 3 -20.27 13.73 8.97
N LYS A 4 -21.01 12.62 8.91
CA LYS A 4 -20.45 11.30 9.19
C LYS A 4 -19.53 10.93 8.01
N VAL A 5 -18.24 10.86 8.24
CA VAL A 5 -17.27 10.38 7.25
C VAL A 5 -17.58 8.92 6.94
N THR A 6 -17.91 8.62 5.69
CA THR A 6 -18.12 7.25 5.19
C THR A 6 -16.88 6.78 4.43
N LEU A 7 -16.72 5.46 4.24
CA LEU A 7 -15.62 4.94 3.41
C LEU A 7 -15.71 5.45 1.97
N GLU A 8 -16.93 5.63 1.47
CA GLU A 8 -17.17 6.18 0.14
C GLU A 8 -16.71 7.63 0.04
N SER A 9 -17.10 8.50 0.99
CA SER A 9 -16.63 9.89 1.00
C SER A 9 -15.11 10.00 1.14
N LEU A 10 -14.52 9.13 1.96
CA LEU A 10 -13.07 9.06 2.14
C LEU A 10 -12.35 8.61 0.85
N SER A 11 -12.94 7.66 0.12
CA SER A 11 -12.43 7.21 -1.17
C SER A 11 -12.41 8.33 -2.21
N PHE A 12 -13.44 9.17 -2.26
CA PHE A 12 -13.48 10.35 -3.13
C PHE A 12 -12.44 11.40 -2.72
N GLU A 13 -12.32 11.67 -1.43
CA GLU A 13 -11.31 12.61 -0.90
C GLU A 13 -9.89 12.14 -1.25
N CYS A 14 -9.59 10.87 -1.03
CA CYS A 14 -8.27 10.32 -1.37
C CYS A 14 -8.00 10.33 -2.88
N ARG A 15 -9.01 10.13 -3.74
CA ARG A 15 -8.86 10.32 -5.19
C ARG A 15 -8.54 11.77 -5.57
N GLN A 16 -9.20 12.73 -4.92
CA GLN A 16 -8.91 14.15 -5.13
C GLN A 16 -7.46 14.46 -4.71
N ASN A 17 -7.03 14.00 -3.54
CA ASN A 17 -5.66 14.20 -3.06
C ASN A 17 -4.61 13.58 -3.99
N GLY A 18 -4.87 12.37 -4.53
CA GLY A 18 -4.02 11.74 -5.54
C GLY A 18 -3.92 12.58 -6.82
N LEU A 19 -5.04 13.13 -7.28
CA LEU A 19 -5.07 14.02 -8.43
C LEU A 19 -4.27 15.31 -8.17
N ASP A 20 -4.41 15.90 -6.98
CA ASP A 20 -3.69 17.11 -6.60
C ASP A 20 -2.16 16.87 -6.55
N MET A 21 -1.72 15.70 -6.06
CA MET A 21 -0.30 15.29 -6.15
C MET A 21 0.20 15.23 -7.59
N ILE A 22 -0.56 14.60 -8.49
CA ILE A 22 -0.22 14.48 -9.92
C ILE A 22 -0.13 15.85 -10.58
N MET A 23 -1.08 16.73 -10.28
CA MET A 23 -1.13 18.08 -10.85
C MET A 23 0.05 18.93 -10.37
N GLU A 24 0.37 18.89 -9.09
CA GLU A 24 1.48 19.64 -8.50
C GLU A 24 2.85 19.07 -8.93
N GLY A 25 3.00 17.74 -8.90
CA GLY A 25 4.24 17.05 -9.26
C GLY A 25 4.46 16.89 -10.76
N ARG A 26 3.43 17.11 -11.57
CA ARG A 26 3.41 16.89 -13.03
C ARG A 26 3.86 15.50 -13.46
N ALA A 27 3.60 14.53 -12.61
CA ALA A 27 3.93 13.12 -12.82
C ALA A 27 2.96 12.25 -12.04
N GLY A 28 2.65 11.05 -12.52
CA GLY A 28 1.80 10.10 -11.82
C GLY A 28 1.06 9.13 -12.75
N HIS A 29 0.28 8.23 -12.15
CA HIS A 29 -0.38 7.12 -12.82
C HIS A 29 -1.87 7.05 -12.43
N ILE A 30 -2.62 8.08 -12.78
CA ILE A 30 -4.00 8.29 -12.33
C ILE A 30 -4.94 7.09 -12.56
N GLY A 31 -4.79 6.35 -13.64
CA GLY A 31 -5.62 5.16 -13.91
C GLY A 31 -5.43 4.09 -12.86
N GLY A 32 -4.17 3.78 -12.52
CA GLY A 32 -3.80 2.84 -11.48
C GLY A 32 -4.23 3.30 -10.09
N ASP A 33 -4.09 4.59 -9.80
CA ASP A 33 -4.51 5.19 -8.53
C ASP A 33 -6.01 5.08 -8.31
N PHE A 34 -6.80 5.44 -9.32
CA PHE A 34 -8.25 5.43 -9.20
C PHE A 34 -8.81 4.01 -9.10
N SER A 35 -8.20 3.04 -9.81
CA SER A 35 -8.65 1.65 -9.77
C SER A 35 -8.40 0.97 -8.42
N VAL A 36 -7.33 1.33 -7.71
CA VAL A 36 -6.94 0.69 -6.44
C VAL A 36 -7.58 1.34 -5.22
N MET A 37 -8.14 2.53 -5.36
CA MET A 37 -8.51 3.37 -4.20
C MET A 37 -9.50 2.68 -3.26
N ASP A 38 -10.58 2.09 -3.75
CA ASP A 38 -11.59 1.44 -2.90
C ASP A 38 -11.03 0.20 -2.18
N ILE A 39 -10.07 -0.50 -2.83
CA ILE A 39 -9.35 -1.61 -2.22
C ILE A 39 -8.50 -1.10 -1.05
N LEU A 40 -7.71 -0.05 -1.26
CA LEU A 40 -6.86 0.53 -0.21
C LEU A 40 -7.68 1.06 0.96
N ILE A 41 -8.76 1.80 0.68
CA ILE A 41 -9.65 2.32 1.73
C ILE A 41 -10.24 1.16 2.54
N THR A 42 -10.69 0.09 1.89
CA THR A 42 -11.22 -1.09 2.57
C THR A 42 -10.16 -1.76 3.43
N LEU A 43 -8.96 -1.95 2.90
CA LEU A 43 -7.85 -2.57 3.66
C LEU A 43 -7.50 -1.73 4.90
N TYR A 44 -7.21 -0.44 4.73
CA TYR A 44 -6.70 0.41 5.81
C TYR A 44 -7.76 0.82 6.85
N PHE A 45 -9.03 0.90 6.48
CA PHE A 45 -10.08 1.41 7.37
C PHE A 45 -11.07 0.34 7.86
N LYS A 46 -11.00 -0.88 7.32
CA LYS A 46 -11.90 -1.97 7.72
C LYS A 46 -11.20 -3.28 8.05
N GLN A 47 -10.17 -3.64 7.28
CA GLN A 47 -9.64 -5.00 7.30
C GLN A 47 -8.36 -5.13 8.13
N MET A 48 -7.43 -4.20 7.97
CA MET A 48 -6.09 -4.33 8.53
C MET A 48 -6.00 -3.75 9.95
N ASN A 49 -5.25 -4.44 10.80
CA ASN A 49 -4.77 -3.93 12.08
C ASN A 49 -3.47 -3.14 11.86
N ILE A 50 -3.60 -1.89 11.40
CA ILE A 50 -2.47 -0.99 11.18
C ILE A 50 -2.88 0.45 11.48
N SER A 51 -2.04 1.17 12.21
CA SER A 51 -2.21 2.59 12.52
C SER A 51 -0.84 3.21 12.84
N PRO A 52 -0.72 4.56 12.86
CA PRO A 52 0.51 5.21 13.32
C PRO A 52 0.94 4.79 14.74
N ASP A 53 -0.04 4.43 15.59
CA ASP A 53 0.20 4.12 17.00
C ASP A 53 0.69 2.68 17.23
N ASN A 54 0.61 1.81 16.24
CA ASN A 54 1.00 0.40 16.38
C ASN A 54 2.13 -0.06 15.46
N LEU A 55 2.93 0.88 14.91
CA LEU A 55 4.03 0.54 14.01
C LEU A 55 5.08 -0.40 14.64
N ASP A 56 5.27 -0.30 15.94
CA ASP A 56 6.22 -1.15 16.69
C ASP A 56 5.60 -2.44 17.21
N ASP A 57 4.28 -2.65 17.00
CA ASP A 57 3.60 -3.88 17.39
C ASP A 57 4.03 -5.04 16.47
N PRO A 58 4.66 -6.10 16.99
CA PRO A 58 5.08 -7.25 16.18
C PRO A 58 3.92 -8.03 15.55
N ASP A 59 2.72 -7.87 16.07
CA ASP A 59 1.49 -8.53 15.61
C ASP A 59 0.61 -7.64 14.73
N ARG A 60 1.08 -6.44 14.34
CA ARG A 60 0.37 -5.63 13.36
C ARG A 60 0.36 -6.26 11.98
N ASP A 61 -0.60 -5.88 11.17
CA ASP A 61 -0.64 -6.28 9.76
C ASP A 61 0.40 -5.51 8.93
N LEU A 62 0.88 -6.15 7.87
CA LEU A 62 1.85 -5.60 6.93
C LEU A 62 1.20 -5.42 5.56
N PHE A 63 1.58 -4.35 4.86
CA PHE A 63 1.08 -4.08 3.51
C PHE A 63 2.21 -3.74 2.54
N VAL A 64 2.16 -4.34 1.35
CA VAL A 64 3.06 -4.03 0.24
C VAL A 64 2.24 -3.64 -0.99
N MET A 65 2.46 -2.43 -1.52
CA MET A 65 1.93 -2.02 -2.81
C MET A 65 2.82 -2.60 -3.91
N SER A 66 2.50 -3.80 -4.43
CA SER A 66 3.31 -4.44 -5.47
C SER A 66 3.31 -3.64 -6.77
N LYS A 67 2.15 -3.11 -7.18
CA LYS A 67 2.05 -2.12 -8.26
C LYS A 67 2.46 -0.72 -7.78
N GLY A 68 3.74 -0.57 -7.47
CA GLY A 68 4.28 0.62 -6.82
C GLY A 68 4.06 1.94 -7.55
N HIS A 69 3.76 1.91 -8.86
CA HIS A 69 3.41 3.08 -9.64
C HIS A 69 2.07 3.74 -9.23
N SER A 70 1.20 3.05 -8.46
CA SER A 70 -0.02 3.64 -7.88
C SER A 70 0.25 4.25 -6.49
N VAL A 71 1.38 4.92 -6.34
CA VAL A 71 1.85 5.44 -5.05
C VAL A 71 1.05 6.65 -4.58
N GLU A 72 0.51 7.45 -5.50
CA GLU A 72 -0.28 8.64 -5.16
C GLU A 72 -1.53 8.23 -4.38
N ALA A 73 -2.21 7.16 -4.81
CA ALA A 73 -3.32 6.57 -4.06
C ALA A 73 -2.86 6.07 -2.69
N TYR A 74 -1.69 5.44 -2.64
CA TYR A 74 -1.15 4.91 -1.39
C TYR A 74 -0.79 6.04 -0.41
N TYR A 75 -0.11 7.10 -0.85
CA TYR A 75 0.18 8.26 0.00
C TYR A 75 -1.09 8.95 0.48
N ALA A 76 -2.11 9.12 -0.37
CA ALA A 76 -3.38 9.70 0.04
C ALA A 76 -4.06 8.89 1.15
N VAL A 77 -4.06 7.57 1.05
CA VAL A 77 -4.63 6.68 2.08
C VAL A 77 -3.80 6.68 3.37
N LEU A 78 -2.47 6.68 3.27
CA LEU A 78 -1.59 6.81 4.43
C LEU A 78 -1.80 8.14 5.15
N ALA A 79 -1.96 9.23 4.42
CA ALA A 79 -2.26 10.54 5.00
C ALA A 79 -3.64 10.55 5.68
N ALA A 80 -4.67 10.01 5.03
CA ALA A 80 -6.01 9.89 5.62
C ALA A 80 -6.03 9.02 6.89
N LYS A 81 -5.13 8.04 6.97
CA LYS A 81 -4.95 7.18 8.16
C LYS A 81 -4.11 7.85 9.26
N GLY A 82 -3.43 8.95 8.96
CA GLY A 82 -2.64 9.73 9.92
C GLY A 82 -1.13 9.42 9.93
N PHE A 83 -0.63 8.66 8.96
CA PHE A 83 0.82 8.38 8.83
C PHE A 83 1.60 9.55 8.23
N LEU A 84 0.97 10.32 7.35
CA LEU A 84 1.58 11.41 6.59
C LEU A 84 0.74 12.69 6.72
N ASP A 85 1.36 13.83 6.48
CA ASP A 85 0.67 15.12 6.31
C ASP A 85 0.32 15.31 4.83
N ILE A 86 -0.96 15.40 4.50
CA ILE A 86 -1.42 15.47 3.10
C ILE A 86 -0.95 16.74 2.39
N GLU A 87 -0.89 17.88 3.09
CA GLU A 87 -0.46 19.14 2.49
C GLU A 87 1.04 19.09 2.15
N ASP A 88 1.85 18.51 3.05
CA ASP A 88 3.27 18.29 2.80
C ASP A 88 3.51 17.31 1.64
N VAL A 89 2.76 16.22 1.60
CA VAL A 89 2.83 15.25 0.48
C VAL A 89 2.52 15.91 -0.85
N ILE A 90 1.37 16.60 -0.98
CA ILE A 90 0.96 17.26 -2.23
C ILE A 90 2.02 18.28 -2.67
N LYS A 91 2.46 19.13 -1.74
CA LYS A 91 3.44 20.19 -2.02
C LYS A 91 4.78 19.66 -2.51
N ASN A 92 5.22 18.51 -2.00
CA ASN A 92 6.57 17.98 -2.21
C ASN A 92 6.62 16.72 -3.08
N PHE A 93 5.47 16.22 -3.57
CA PHE A 93 5.42 15.04 -4.43
C PHE A 93 6.28 15.21 -5.68
N SER A 94 7.12 14.21 -5.96
CA SER A 94 8.02 14.16 -7.12
C SER A 94 9.00 15.33 -7.23
N LYS A 95 9.25 16.11 -6.16
CA LYS A 95 10.24 17.18 -6.15
C LYS A 95 11.62 16.65 -5.76
N PHE A 96 12.66 17.28 -6.32
CA PHE A 96 14.04 16.91 -6.01
C PHE A 96 14.34 16.99 -4.51
N GLY A 97 14.93 15.94 -3.95
CA GLY A 97 15.26 15.84 -2.52
C GLY A 97 14.08 15.50 -1.60
N SER A 98 12.85 15.39 -2.16
CA SER A 98 11.69 14.97 -1.38
C SER A 98 11.70 13.45 -1.13
N PRO A 99 11.18 12.98 0.03
CA PRO A 99 10.95 11.57 0.27
C PRO A 99 9.74 11.00 -0.48
N TYR A 100 8.84 11.88 -0.96
CA TYR A 100 7.60 11.51 -1.66
C TYR A 100 7.87 11.33 -3.16
N ILE A 101 8.55 10.25 -3.49
CA ILE A 101 8.90 9.88 -4.86
C ILE A 101 7.75 9.12 -5.54
N GLY A 102 7.81 8.97 -6.87
CA GLY A 102 6.77 8.30 -7.67
C GLY A 102 6.61 6.79 -7.46
N HIS A 103 7.21 6.23 -6.41
CA HIS A 103 7.08 4.84 -5.96
C HIS A 103 7.20 4.78 -4.44
N PRO A 104 6.69 3.73 -3.78
CA PRO A 104 6.79 3.59 -2.33
C PRO A 104 8.22 3.67 -1.82
N ASN A 105 8.41 4.45 -0.75
CA ASN A 105 9.69 4.67 -0.11
C ASN A 105 9.59 4.25 1.37
N ASN A 106 10.32 3.21 1.75
CA ASN A 106 10.28 2.65 3.10
C ASN A 106 10.95 3.53 4.18
N LYS A 107 11.43 4.70 3.81
CA LYS A 107 11.83 5.74 4.77
C LYS A 107 10.63 6.50 5.33
N LEU A 108 9.46 6.36 4.69
CA LEU A 108 8.21 6.93 5.17
C LEU A 108 7.51 5.95 6.13
N PRO A 109 6.86 6.46 7.19
CA PRO A 109 6.15 5.61 8.13
C PRO A 109 5.00 4.85 7.46
N GLY A 110 4.84 3.57 7.81
CA GLY A 110 3.77 2.73 7.28
C GLY A 110 4.06 2.10 5.91
N ILE A 111 5.25 2.29 5.34
CA ILE A 111 5.69 1.65 4.10
C ILE A 111 6.77 0.61 4.39
N GLU A 112 6.45 -0.65 4.13
CA GLU A 112 7.33 -1.79 4.45
C GLU A 112 8.45 -1.99 3.43
N MET A 113 8.19 -1.68 2.17
CA MET A 113 9.06 -2.05 1.06
C MET A 113 9.10 -0.96 -0.01
N ASN A 114 10.29 -0.67 -0.53
CA ASN A 114 10.43 0.05 -1.79
C ASN A 114 9.97 -0.88 -2.92
N SER A 115 8.91 -0.51 -3.60
CA SER A 115 8.34 -1.30 -4.70
C SER A 115 8.33 -0.52 -6.01
N GLY A 116 7.96 -1.19 -7.12
CA GLY A 116 7.95 -0.59 -8.46
C GLY A 116 8.55 -1.52 -9.52
N SER A 117 9.44 -2.43 -9.12
CA SER A 117 9.81 -3.57 -9.96
C SER A 117 8.66 -4.59 -9.89
N LEU A 118 7.83 -4.61 -10.95
CA LEU A 118 6.64 -5.46 -11.00
C LEU A 118 7.00 -6.95 -10.84
N GLY A 119 6.09 -7.70 -10.23
CA GLY A 119 6.28 -9.12 -9.93
C GLY A 119 7.06 -9.42 -8.65
N HIS A 120 7.60 -8.42 -7.95
CA HIS A 120 8.43 -8.62 -6.75
C HIS A 120 7.66 -8.51 -5.43
N GLY A 121 6.55 -7.79 -5.40
CA GLY A 121 5.79 -7.57 -4.17
C GLY A 121 5.27 -8.86 -3.56
N LEU A 122 4.63 -9.73 -4.34
CA LEU A 122 4.09 -11.00 -3.85
C LEU A 122 5.19 -11.93 -3.30
N PRO A 123 6.31 -12.21 -3.99
CA PRO A 123 7.38 -13.04 -3.44
C PRO A 123 7.95 -12.51 -2.12
N VAL A 124 8.10 -11.19 -2.00
CA VAL A 124 8.56 -10.56 -0.74
C VAL A 124 7.51 -10.75 0.36
N CYS A 125 6.22 -10.58 0.06
CA CYS A 125 5.14 -10.84 1.01
C CYS A 125 5.07 -12.31 1.44
N VAL A 126 5.41 -13.25 0.57
CA VAL A 126 5.55 -14.66 0.92
C VAL A 126 6.63 -14.84 2.00
N GLY A 127 7.78 -14.19 1.84
CA GLY A 127 8.83 -14.19 2.85
C GLY A 127 8.39 -13.60 4.19
N MET A 128 7.68 -12.44 4.15
CA MET A 128 7.14 -11.78 5.35
C MET A 128 6.11 -12.68 6.07
N ALA A 129 5.18 -13.27 5.32
CA ALA A 129 4.14 -14.13 5.88
C ALA A 129 4.73 -15.43 6.47
N LEU A 130 5.73 -15.99 5.80
CA LEU A 130 6.45 -17.16 6.30
C LEU A 130 7.21 -16.84 7.61
N ALA A 131 7.90 -15.69 7.66
CA ALA A 131 8.58 -15.23 8.86
C ALA A 131 7.60 -15.03 10.02
N ASN A 132 6.48 -14.34 9.81
CA ASN A 132 5.44 -14.18 10.84
C ASN A 132 4.95 -15.53 11.36
N LYS A 133 4.72 -16.49 10.46
CA LYS A 133 4.26 -17.83 10.83
C LYS A 133 5.31 -18.61 11.64
N MET A 134 6.58 -18.50 11.26
CA MET A 134 7.69 -19.14 11.99
C MET A 134 7.91 -18.52 13.38
N ASP A 135 7.73 -17.20 13.49
CA ASP A 135 7.87 -16.46 14.76
C ASP A 135 6.63 -16.57 15.65
N GLY A 136 5.55 -17.22 15.20
CA GLY A 136 4.29 -17.34 15.94
C GLY A 136 3.51 -16.02 16.05
N LYS A 137 3.77 -15.04 15.16
CA LYS A 137 3.07 -13.76 15.10
C LYS A 137 1.69 -13.92 14.48
N THR A 138 0.74 -13.09 14.88
CA THR A 138 -0.65 -13.12 14.41
C THR A 138 -0.92 -12.14 13.26
N GLY A 139 -0.01 -11.20 13.00
CA GLY A 139 -0.12 -10.23 11.94
C GLY A 139 -0.19 -10.87 10.55
N ARG A 140 -1.11 -10.37 9.74
CA ARG A 140 -1.32 -10.80 8.36
C ARG A 140 -0.53 -9.92 7.41
N VAL A 141 -0.28 -10.43 6.21
CA VAL A 141 0.41 -9.70 5.14
C VAL A 141 -0.55 -9.52 3.97
N TYR A 142 -0.64 -8.31 3.47
CA TYR A 142 -1.50 -7.93 2.35
C TYR A 142 -0.66 -7.34 1.21
N THR A 143 -1.04 -7.64 -0.02
CA THR A 143 -0.45 -7.00 -1.20
C THR A 143 -1.51 -6.77 -2.27
N VAL A 144 -1.32 -5.71 -3.06
CA VAL A 144 -2.14 -5.43 -4.23
C VAL A 144 -1.24 -5.42 -5.46
N MET A 145 -1.65 -6.16 -6.49
CA MET A 145 -0.94 -6.30 -7.76
C MET A 145 -1.72 -5.65 -8.90
N GLY A 146 -1.03 -5.32 -9.99
CA GLY A 146 -1.66 -4.90 -11.23
C GLY A 146 -2.04 -6.11 -12.10
N ASP A 147 -3.03 -5.93 -12.96
CA ASP A 147 -3.45 -6.93 -13.94
C ASP A 147 -2.31 -7.31 -14.90
N GLY A 148 -1.60 -6.30 -15.43
CA GLY A 148 -0.43 -6.52 -16.27
C GLY A 148 0.75 -7.17 -15.52
N GLU A 149 0.89 -6.89 -14.23
CA GLU A 149 1.90 -7.49 -13.36
C GLU A 149 1.73 -9.02 -13.24
N LEU A 150 0.51 -9.53 -13.37
CA LEU A 150 0.25 -10.97 -13.34
C LEU A 150 0.88 -11.75 -14.52
N ALA A 151 1.41 -11.07 -15.53
CA ALA A 151 2.23 -11.69 -16.58
C ALA A 151 3.66 -12.01 -16.12
N GLU A 152 4.12 -11.45 -14.99
CA GLU A 152 5.45 -11.73 -14.44
C GLU A 152 5.52 -13.15 -13.84
N GLY A 153 6.52 -13.94 -14.25
CA GLY A 153 6.72 -15.31 -13.76
C GLY A 153 6.93 -15.39 -12.26
N SER A 154 7.59 -14.40 -11.65
CA SER A 154 7.84 -14.33 -10.21
C SER A 154 6.56 -14.25 -9.37
N VAL A 155 5.46 -13.69 -9.91
CA VAL A 155 4.14 -13.69 -9.24
C VAL A 155 3.69 -15.14 -9.02
N TRP A 156 3.77 -15.97 -10.04
CA TRP A 156 3.32 -17.38 -9.98
C TRP A 156 4.27 -18.26 -9.16
N GLU A 157 5.57 -18.00 -9.20
CA GLU A 157 6.55 -18.64 -8.32
C GLU A 157 6.26 -18.30 -6.85
N GLY A 158 5.96 -17.02 -6.56
CA GLY A 158 5.51 -16.60 -5.23
C GLY A 158 4.22 -17.28 -4.79
N ALA A 159 3.22 -17.32 -5.69
CA ALA A 159 1.94 -17.98 -5.39
C ALA A 159 2.10 -19.49 -5.12
N MET A 160 2.95 -20.19 -5.88
CA MET A 160 3.26 -21.60 -5.64
C MET A 160 3.95 -21.81 -4.29
N ALA A 161 4.89 -20.93 -3.93
CA ALA A 161 5.54 -20.99 -2.62
C ALA A 161 4.54 -20.72 -1.48
N ALA A 162 3.66 -19.73 -1.61
CA ALA A 162 2.61 -19.46 -0.63
C ALA A 162 1.70 -20.66 -0.42
N GLY A 163 1.28 -21.32 -1.50
CA GLY A 163 0.49 -22.55 -1.45
C GLY A 163 1.24 -23.71 -0.78
N HIS A 164 2.52 -23.91 -1.14
CA HIS A 164 3.37 -24.96 -0.58
C HIS A 164 3.53 -24.81 0.95
N TYR A 165 3.83 -23.59 1.40
CA TYR A 165 4.00 -23.29 2.84
C TYR A 165 2.68 -23.07 3.58
N LYS A 166 1.54 -23.17 2.89
CA LYS A 166 0.19 -22.97 3.45
C LYS A 166 0.08 -21.64 4.22
N LEU A 167 0.45 -20.55 3.55
CA LEU A 167 0.45 -19.21 4.13
C LEU A 167 -0.96 -18.63 4.16
N ASP A 168 -1.78 -19.06 5.11
CA ASP A 168 -3.14 -18.61 5.36
C ASP A 168 -3.21 -17.19 5.98
N ASN A 169 -2.05 -16.63 6.33
CA ASN A 169 -1.85 -15.26 6.78
C ASN A 169 -1.43 -14.30 5.67
N LEU A 170 -1.44 -14.71 4.41
CA LEU A 170 -1.16 -13.87 3.23
C LEU A 170 -2.44 -13.66 2.42
N CYS A 171 -2.72 -12.40 2.07
CA CYS A 171 -3.81 -12.00 1.17
C CYS A 171 -3.23 -11.21 0.00
N ALA A 172 -3.43 -11.69 -1.21
CA ALA A 172 -3.03 -11.03 -2.46
C ALA A 172 -4.28 -10.65 -3.27
N VAL A 173 -4.37 -9.40 -3.70
CA VAL A 173 -5.49 -8.81 -4.45
C VAL A 173 -5.00 -8.37 -5.83
#